data_aa140c854ad4fe1646557969bc17cbdb
#
_entry.id   aa140c854ad4fe1646557969bc17cbdb
#
_cell.length_a   1.000
_cell.length_b   1.000
_cell.length_c   1.000
_cell.angle_alpha   90.00
_cell.angle_beta   90.00
_cell.angle_gamma   90.00
#
_symmetry.space_group_name_H-M   'P 1'
#
loop_
_entity.id
_entity.type
_entity.pdbx_description
1 polymer ?
#
loop_
_entity_poly.entity_id
_entity_poly.type
_entity_poly.pdbx_seq_one_letter_code
_entity_poly.pdbx_strand_id
1 'polypeptide(L)'
;MKLLRFGPPGQEKPGALDAQGRVRDLSAVVDDIGGNVLLPASVAKLRALDLAALPLVAGEPQKSLRLGPCVARTGKLICIGLNYSDHAAEAGMQVPPEPVVFNKWTSAIVGPDDNVEIPRGSVKTDWEVELGVVIGQGGRYIAEADAMPHVAGYCIVNDVSEREFQIERSGTWDKGKGCDTFGPMGPWLVTADEVPDPQALRMWLDVDGKRFQSGSTATMVYKVPFLISYLSRFMSLQSGDVISTGTPPGVGMGQKPPVFLRAGQTMHLGIDGLGTQTQLAVQA
;
A
#
# COMPACT_ATOMS: atom_id res chain seq x y z
N MET A 1 -3.82 -16.62 0.96
CA MET A 1 -3.24 -16.70 -0.41
C MET A 1 -2.52 -15.40 -0.75
N LYS A 2 -1.39 -15.45 -1.47
CA LYS A 2 -0.65 -14.24 -1.90
C LYS A 2 -0.79 -14.09 -3.41
N LEU A 3 -1.56 -13.08 -3.83
CA LEU A 3 -1.81 -12.73 -5.23
C LEU A 3 -0.87 -11.59 -5.64
N LEU A 4 -0.31 -11.66 -6.83
CA LEU A 4 0.66 -10.69 -7.32
C LEU A 4 0.51 -10.44 -8.82
N ARG A 5 1.18 -9.42 -9.32
CA ARG A 5 1.30 -9.13 -10.74
C ARG A 5 2.78 -9.08 -11.11
N PHE A 6 3.16 -9.75 -12.17
CA PHE A 6 4.57 -9.88 -12.58
C PHE A 6 4.77 -9.53 -14.04
N GLY A 7 5.94 -9.03 -14.38
CA GLY A 7 6.32 -8.67 -15.74
C GLY A 7 6.65 -7.19 -15.93
N PRO A 8 6.89 -6.75 -17.18
CA PRO A 8 7.22 -5.37 -17.50
C PRO A 8 6.09 -4.40 -17.16
N PRO A 9 6.38 -3.10 -16.87
CA PRO A 9 5.37 -2.09 -16.62
C PRO A 9 4.31 -2.02 -17.73
N GLY A 10 3.03 -2.03 -17.35
CA GLY A 10 1.89 -1.98 -18.26
C GLY A 10 1.61 -3.28 -19.02
N GLN A 11 2.37 -4.34 -18.79
CA GLN A 11 2.21 -5.66 -19.39
C GLN A 11 2.24 -6.77 -18.32
N GLU A 12 1.95 -6.40 -17.08
CA GLU A 12 1.94 -7.35 -15.98
C GLU A 12 0.86 -8.42 -16.17
N LYS A 13 1.19 -9.62 -15.71
CA LYS A 13 0.32 -10.79 -15.69
C LYS A 13 -0.06 -11.17 -14.26
N PRO A 14 -1.25 -11.76 -14.05
CA PRO A 14 -1.66 -12.25 -12.75
C PRO A 14 -0.87 -13.48 -12.32
N GLY A 15 -0.51 -13.55 -11.05
CA GLY A 15 0.16 -14.70 -10.46
C GLY A 15 -0.22 -14.91 -9.00
N ALA A 16 0.20 -16.04 -8.46
CA ALA A 16 0.11 -16.35 -7.05
C ALA A 16 1.38 -17.03 -6.56
N LEU A 17 1.73 -16.86 -5.29
CA LEU A 17 2.81 -17.63 -4.65
C LEU A 17 2.29 -19.01 -4.24
N ASP A 18 3.03 -20.05 -4.64
CA ASP A 18 2.82 -21.40 -4.12
C ASP A 18 3.44 -21.57 -2.72
N ALA A 19 3.25 -22.74 -2.11
CA ALA A 19 3.77 -23.05 -0.76
C ALA A 19 5.31 -22.98 -0.64
N GLN A 20 6.02 -22.98 -1.76
CA GLN A 20 7.47 -22.83 -1.83
C GLN A 20 7.90 -21.39 -2.14
N GLY A 21 6.96 -20.44 -2.19
CA GLY A 21 7.23 -19.04 -2.52
C GLY A 21 7.54 -18.78 -4.00
N ARG A 22 7.22 -19.72 -4.89
CA ARG A 22 7.42 -19.58 -6.34
C ARG A 22 6.19 -19.00 -7.00
N VAL A 23 6.36 -18.23 -8.05
CA VAL A 23 5.25 -17.62 -8.79
C VAL A 23 4.61 -18.63 -9.72
N ARG A 24 3.29 -18.78 -9.62
CA ARG A 24 2.45 -19.54 -10.54
C ARG A 24 1.62 -18.59 -11.41
N ASP A 25 1.64 -18.81 -12.71
CA ASP A 25 0.92 -17.99 -13.69
C ASP A 25 -0.59 -18.28 -13.61
N LEU A 26 -1.38 -17.24 -13.36
CA LEU A 26 -2.85 -17.30 -13.30
C LEU A 26 -3.52 -16.83 -14.60
N SER A 27 -2.78 -16.51 -15.67
CA SER A 27 -3.34 -15.91 -16.91
C SER A 27 -4.37 -16.80 -17.62
N ALA A 28 -4.34 -18.12 -17.39
CA ALA A 28 -5.36 -19.03 -17.90
C ALA A 28 -6.62 -19.11 -17.01
N VAL A 29 -6.60 -18.46 -15.84
CA VAL A 29 -7.67 -18.53 -14.84
C VAL A 29 -8.39 -17.19 -14.70
N VAL A 30 -7.64 -16.08 -14.70
CA VAL A 30 -8.16 -14.72 -14.58
C VAL A 30 -7.39 -13.78 -15.50
N ASP A 31 -8.05 -12.71 -15.95
CA ASP A 31 -7.43 -11.70 -16.82
C ASP A 31 -6.37 -10.87 -16.06
N ASP A 32 -6.66 -10.45 -14.82
CA ASP A 32 -5.74 -9.68 -13.98
C ASP A 32 -6.22 -9.69 -12.51
N ILE A 33 -5.37 -9.22 -11.57
CA ILE A 33 -5.71 -9.12 -10.14
C ILE A 33 -6.38 -7.76 -9.88
N GLY A 34 -7.67 -7.66 -10.15
CA GLY A 34 -8.45 -6.43 -9.96
C GLY A 34 -9.94 -6.60 -10.24
N GLY A 35 -10.73 -5.58 -9.96
CA GLY A 35 -12.17 -5.56 -10.22
C GLY A 35 -12.89 -6.81 -9.70
N ASN A 36 -13.66 -7.47 -10.54
CA ASN A 36 -14.49 -8.62 -10.14
C ASN A 36 -13.69 -9.83 -9.64
N VAL A 37 -12.39 -9.91 -9.92
CA VAL A 37 -11.51 -10.98 -9.41
C VAL A 37 -11.31 -10.88 -7.91
N LEU A 38 -11.45 -9.67 -7.35
CA LEU A 38 -11.32 -9.40 -5.91
C LEU A 38 -12.62 -9.59 -5.12
N LEU A 39 -13.74 -9.86 -5.78
CA LEU A 39 -14.99 -10.17 -5.09
C LEU A 39 -14.85 -11.44 -4.22
N PRO A 40 -15.51 -11.53 -3.07
CA PRO A 40 -15.38 -12.65 -2.13
C PRO A 40 -15.53 -14.03 -2.78
N ALA A 41 -16.53 -14.18 -3.67
CA ALA A 41 -16.77 -15.44 -4.38
C ALA A 41 -15.63 -15.79 -5.36
N SER A 42 -15.01 -14.80 -5.99
CA SER A 42 -13.89 -15.00 -6.92
C SER A 42 -12.61 -15.35 -6.15
N VAL A 43 -12.32 -14.65 -5.06
CA VAL A 43 -11.19 -14.96 -4.16
C VAL A 43 -11.33 -16.37 -3.59
N ALA A 44 -12.54 -16.79 -3.18
CA ALA A 44 -12.79 -18.14 -2.70
C ALA A 44 -12.47 -19.21 -3.76
N LYS A 45 -12.81 -18.95 -5.04
CA LYS A 45 -12.46 -19.86 -6.15
C LYS A 45 -10.95 -19.91 -6.37
N LEU A 46 -10.25 -18.78 -6.34
CA LEU A 46 -8.79 -18.75 -6.49
C LEU A 46 -8.09 -19.54 -5.37
N ARG A 47 -8.58 -19.43 -4.13
CA ARG A 47 -8.04 -20.17 -2.98
C ARG A 47 -8.22 -21.68 -3.08
N ALA A 48 -9.22 -22.14 -3.83
CA ALA A 48 -9.48 -23.56 -4.04
C ALA A 48 -8.62 -24.19 -5.17
N LEU A 49 -7.81 -23.39 -5.88
CA LEU A 49 -6.94 -23.87 -6.94
C LEU A 49 -5.78 -24.71 -6.39
N ASP A 50 -5.47 -25.80 -7.10
CA ASP A 50 -4.17 -26.46 -6.95
C ASP A 50 -3.09 -25.63 -7.67
N LEU A 51 -2.44 -24.75 -6.94
CA LEU A 51 -1.39 -23.90 -7.49
C LEU A 51 -0.22 -24.70 -8.08
N ALA A 52 0.04 -25.92 -7.57
CA ALA A 52 1.14 -26.72 -8.08
C ALA A 52 0.91 -27.21 -9.53
N ALA A 53 -0.36 -27.34 -9.92
CA ALA A 53 -0.75 -27.72 -11.29
C ALA A 53 -0.64 -26.54 -12.31
N LEU A 54 -0.49 -25.30 -11.84
CA LEU A 54 -0.39 -24.13 -12.72
C LEU A 54 1.04 -23.92 -13.24
N PRO A 55 1.21 -23.27 -14.40
CA PRO A 55 2.53 -23.00 -14.96
C PRO A 55 3.44 -22.26 -13.98
N LEU A 56 4.67 -22.76 -13.84
CA LEU A 56 5.72 -22.10 -13.05
C LEU A 56 6.29 -20.93 -13.85
N VAL A 57 6.34 -19.75 -13.27
CA VAL A 57 7.02 -18.58 -13.83
C VAL A 57 8.50 -18.69 -13.50
N ALA A 58 9.37 -18.47 -14.49
CA ALA A 58 10.81 -18.46 -14.29
C ALA A 58 11.23 -17.18 -13.52
N GLY A 59 12.20 -17.34 -12.62
CA GLY A 59 12.73 -16.24 -11.82
C GLY A 59 12.18 -16.21 -10.39
N GLU A 60 12.92 -15.56 -9.52
CA GLU A 60 12.53 -15.34 -8.13
C GLU A 60 11.84 -13.97 -8.00
N PRO A 61 10.66 -13.90 -7.34
CA PRO A 61 9.99 -12.63 -7.12
C PRO A 61 10.91 -11.64 -6.40
N GLN A 62 10.86 -10.38 -6.81
CA GLN A 62 11.66 -9.25 -6.28
C GLN A 62 13.18 -9.36 -6.47
N LYS A 63 13.71 -10.42 -7.10
CA LYS A 63 15.14 -10.56 -7.41
C LYS A 63 15.40 -10.54 -8.92
N SER A 64 14.90 -11.55 -9.62
CA SER A 64 15.04 -11.69 -11.07
C SER A 64 13.71 -11.55 -11.82
N LEU A 65 12.60 -11.50 -11.10
CA LEU A 65 11.26 -11.30 -11.63
C LEU A 65 10.68 -9.99 -11.07
N ARG A 66 10.50 -8.97 -11.92
CA ARG A 66 9.84 -7.73 -11.50
C ARG A 66 8.39 -8.00 -11.12
N LEU A 67 7.96 -7.43 -9.99
CA LEU A 67 6.58 -7.36 -9.59
C LEU A 67 6.01 -5.96 -9.90
N GLY A 68 4.81 -5.92 -10.47
CA GLY A 68 4.03 -4.70 -10.60
C GLY A 68 3.19 -4.42 -9.36
N PRO A 69 2.43 -3.31 -9.35
CA PRO A 69 1.44 -3.06 -8.30
C PRO A 69 0.54 -4.27 -8.14
N CYS A 70 0.33 -4.72 -6.90
CA CYS A 70 -0.38 -5.99 -6.65
C CYS A 70 -1.87 -5.96 -6.99
N VAL A 71 -2.46 -4.76 -7.18
CA VAL A 71 -3.84 -4.56 -7.65
C VAL A 71 -3.82 -3.86 -9.01
N ALA A 72 -4.47 -4.49 -9.99
CA ALA A 72 -4.63 -3.93 -11.32
C ALA A 72 -5.72 -2.86 -11.36
N ARG A 73 -5.49 -1.80 -12.12
CA ARG A 73 -6.51 -0.77 -12.41
C ARG A 73 -7.17 -0.23 -11.13
N THR A 74 -6.37 0.04 -10.11
CA THR A 74 -6.85 0.68 -8.89
C THR A 74 -7.64 1.94 -9.24
N GLY A 75 -8.91 1.98 -8.84
CA GLY A 75 -9.79 3.11 -9.14
C GLY A 75 -9.50 4.32 -8.26
N LYS A 76 -9.31 4.07 -6.95
CA LYS A 76 -8.96 5.08 -5.95
C LYS A 76 -7.86 4.54 -5.04
N LEU A 77 -6.83 5.35 -4.81
CA LEU A 77 -5.88 5.18 -3.71
C LEU A 77 -6.21 6.26 -2.67
N ILE A 78 -7.04 5.88 -1.70
CA ILE A 78 -7.56 6.76 -0.65
C ILE A 78 -6.61 6.66 0.53
N CYS A 79 -6.11 7.79 1.02
CA CYS A 79 -5.12 7.83 2.08
C CYS A 79 -5.67 8.52 3.34
N ILE A 80 -5.18 8.10 4.49
CA ILE A 80 -5.60 8.60 5.80
C ILE A 80 -4.39 9.23 6.50
N GLY A 81 -4.45 10.54 6.73
CA GLY A 81 -3.42 11.26 7.47
C GLY A 81 -3.62 11.20 8.98
N LEU A 82 -2.52 11.27 9.74
CA LEU A 82 -2.50 11.41 11.20
C LEU A 82 -3.28 10.31 11.95
N ASN A 83 -3.24 9.09 11.44
CA ASN A 83 -4.03 7.99 11.97
C ASN A 83 -3.31 7.13 13.03
N TYR A 84 -2.12 7.52 13.46
CA TYR A 84 -1.38 6.82 14.52
C TYR A 84 -1.17 7.76 15.70
N SER A 85 -1.58 7.33 16.91
CA SER A 85 -1.54 8.17 18.10
C SER A 85 -0.12 8.59 18.50
N ASP A 86 0.84 7.71 18.31
CA ASP A 86 2.26 7.93 18.56
C ASP A 86 2.89 8.85 17.50
N HIS A 87 2.47 8.74 16.24
CA HIS A 87 2.91 9.68 15.18
C HIS A 87 2.34 11.09 15.38
N ALA A 88 1.09 11.23 15.79
CA ALA A 88 0.52 12.54 16.13
C ALA A 88 1.31 13.21 17.27
N ALA A 89 1.70 12.44 18.30
CA ALA A 89 2.53 12.91 19.39
C ALA A 89 3.95 13.34 18.93
N GLU A 90 4.60 12.57 18.02
CA GLU A 90 5.90 12.93 17.41
C GLU A 90 5.82 14.27 16.66
N ALA A 91 4.77 14.47 15.89
CA ALA A 91 4.53 15.69 15.12
C ALA A 91 4.09 16.88 16.00
N GLY A 92 3.85 16.69 17.29
CA GLY A 92 3.29 17.71 18.19
C GLY A 92 1.86 18.12 17.83
N MET A 93 1.13 17.26 17.12
CA MET A 93 -0.22 17.50 16.66
C MET A 93 -1.23 16.73 17.51
N GLN A 94 -2.41 17.30 17.67
CA GLN A 94 -3.53 16.56 18.26
C GLN A 94 -4.09 15.60 17.20
N VAL A 95 -4.54 14.43 17.66
CA VAL A 95 -5.32 13.53 16.80
C VAL A 95 -6.56 14.26 16.31
N PRO A 96 -6.79 14.34 14.99
CA PRO A 96 -7.99 15.00 14.46
C PRO A 96 -9.26 14.30 14.95
N PRO A 97 -10.38 15.04 15.15
CA PRO A 97 -11.65 14.46 15.59
C PRO A 97 -12.30 13.54 14.55
N GLU A 98 -11.84 13.61 13.29
CA GLU A 98 -12.23 12.77 12.16
C GLU A 98 -11.01 12.44 11.31
N PRO A 99 -11.00 11.32 10.55
CA PRO A 99 -9.91 10.99 9.63
C PRO A 99 -9.61 12.11 8.65
N VAL A 100 -8.35 12.50 8.52
CA VAL A 100 -7.89 13.36 7.43
C VAL A 100 -7.82 12.51 6.16
N VAL A 101 -8.67 12.80 5.18
CA VAL A 101 -8.77 12.03 3.93
C VAL A 101 -8.13 12.82 2.80
N PHE A 102 -7.25 12.17 2.05
CA PHE A 102 -6.66 12.69 0.81
C PHE A 102 -6.47 11.54 -0.19
N ASN A 103 -6.08 11.86 -1.42
CA ASN A 103 -5.89 10.87 -2.46
C ASN A 103 -4.48 10.94 -3.03
N LYS A 104 -4.00 9.79 -3.52
CA LYS A 104 -2.90 9.74 -4.49
C LYS A 104 -3.48 9.49 -5.87
N TRP A 105 -2.97 10.20 -6.87
CA TRP A 105 -3.35 9.96 -8.25
C TRP A 105 -2.97 8.53 -8.65
N THR A 106 -3.74 7.92 -9.52
CA THR A 106 -3.44 6.55 -9.97
C THR A 106 -2.12 6.46 -10.75
N SER A 107 -1.64 7.57 -11.32
CA SER A 107 -0.31 7.69 -11.92
C SER A 107 0.84 7.59 -10.92
N ALA A 108 0.59 7.79 -9.63
CA ALA A 108 1.59 7.61 -8.58
C ALA A 108 1.88 6.13 -8.28
N ILE A 109 0.96 5.21 -8.66
CA ILE A 109 1.03 3.79 -8.30
C ILE A 109 2.08 3.08 -9.16
N VAL A 110 3.06 2.47 -8.50
CA VAL A 110 4.13 1.67 -9.11
C VAL A 110 4.33 0.36 -8.36
N GLY A 111 5.14 -0.53 -8.93
CA GLY A 111 5.49 -1.81 -8.28
C GLY A 111 6.28 -1.62 -6.99
N PRO A 112 6.34 -2.68 -6.16
CA PRO A 112 6.96 -2.61 -4.82
C PRO A 112 8.45 -2.27 -4.84
N ASP A 113 9.14 -2.59 -5.93
CA ASP A 113 10.59 -2.39 -6.06
C ASP A 113 10.94 -1.48 -7.26
N ASP A 114 9.96 -0.76 -7.80
CA ASP A 114 10.20 0.25 -8.81
C ASP A 114 10.88 1.49 -8.16
N ASN A 115 11.62 2.25 -8.95
CA ASN A 115 12.28 3.45 -8.46
C ASN A 115 11.25 4.51 -8.04
N VAL A 116 11.62 5.30 -7.02
CA VAL A 116 10.88 6.50 -6.62
C VAL A 116 11.60 7.72 -7.19
N GLU A 117 10.91 8.50 -8.00
CA GLU A 117 11.45 9.68 -8.67
C GLU A 117 11.27 10.93 -7.81
N ILE A 118 12.37 11.50 -7.30
CA ILE A 118 12.35 12.78 -6.60
C ILE A 118 11.98 13.88 -7.60
N PRO A 119 10.88 14.62 -7.41
CA PRO A 119 10.42 15.63 -8.36
C PRO A 119 11.46 16.74 -8.58
N ARG A 120 11.50 17.33 -9.78
CA ARG A 120 12.43 18.41 -10.12
C ARG A 120 12.27 19.57 -9.15
N GLY A 121 13.38 20.00 -8.56
CA GLY A 121 13.42 21.08 -7.58
C GLY A 121 12.94 20.68 -6.17
N SER A 122 12.54 19.42 -5.97
CA SER A 122 12.20 18.91 -4.64
C SER A 122 13.45 18.74 -3.79
N VAL A 123 13.31 19.08 -2.50
CA VAL A 123 14.33 18.88 -1.47
C VAL A 123 13.77 18.28 -0.19
N LYS A 124 12.46 18.00 -0.16
CA LYS A 124 11.74 17.52 1.04
C LYS A 124 10.95 16.24 0.78
N THR A 125 11.44 15.37 -0.10
CA THR A 125 10.86 14.04 -0.35
C THR A 125 11.06 13.15 0.88
N ASP A 126 10.02 12.48 1.34
CA ASP A 126 9.93 11.74 2.59
C ASP A 126 9.24 10.38 2.37
N TRP A 127 9.35 9.47 3.32
CA TRP A 127 8.87 8.09 3.31
C TRP A 127 7.78 7.86 4.34
N GLU A 128 6.87 6.90 4.07
CA GLU A 128 5.81 6.49 4.99
C GLU A 128 5.38 5.04 4.72
N VAL A 129 5.80 4.08 5.57
CA VAL A 129 5.29 2.71 5.50
C VAL A 129 3.84 2.66 6.01
N GLU A 130 2.93 2.08 5.21
CA GLU A 130 1.51 2.02 5.52
C GLU A 130 0.89 0.65 5.21
N LEU A 131 -0.11 0.27 6.01
CA LEU A 131 -1.00 -0.84 5.68
C LEU A 131 -1.98 -0.39 4.59
N GLY A 132 -1.96 -1.07 3.45
CA GLY A 132 -2.96 -0.93 2.40
C GLY A 132 -4.10 -1.94 2.58
N VAL A 133 -5.34 -1.46 2.64
CA VAL A 133 -6.55 -2.29 2.70
C VAL A 133 -7.19 -2.31 1.33
N VAL A 134 -7.28 -3.49 0.71
CA VAL A 134 -7.85 -3.66 -0.63
C VAL A 134 -9.33 -4.02 -0.53
N ILE A 135 -10.18 -3.21 -1.15
CA ILE A 135 -11.63 -3.45 -1.18
C ILE A 135 -11.95 -4.56 -2.19
N GLY A 136 -12.62 -5.60 -1.73
CA GLY A 136 -13.16 -6.69 -2.56
C GLY A 136 -14.58 -6.39 -2.98
N GLN A 137 -15.49 -6.25 -2.03
CA GLN A 137 -16.87 -5.90 -2.29
C GLN A 137 -17.09 -4.40 -2.11
N GLY A 138 -17.44 -3.70 -3.17
CA GLY A 138 -17.80 -2.29 -3.09
C GLY A 138 -19.10 -2.06 -2.31
N GLY A 139 -19.33 -0.80 -1.91
CA GLY A 139 -20.54 -0.41 -1.20
C GLY A 139 -20.61 1.08 -0.89
N ARG A 140 -21.76 1.50 -0.38
CA ARG A 140 -22.04 2.84 0.16
C ARG A 140 -22.74 2.68 1.51
N TYR A 141 -22.50 3.62 2.44
CA TYR A 141 -23.11 3.63 3.75
C TYR A 141 -22.97 2.30 4.50
N ILE A 142 -21.79 1.70 4.40
CA ILE A 142 -21.45 0.43 5.04
C ILE A 142 -21.43 0.65 6.56
N ALA A 143 -22.18 -0.15 7.31
CA ALA A 143 -22.10 -0.10 8.78
C ALA A 143 -20.74 -0.65 9.24
N GLU A 144 -20.18 -0.10 10.30
CA GLU A 144 -18.87 -0.52 10.81
C GLU A 144 -18.82 -2.02 11.15
N ALA A 145 -19.93 -2.54 11.70
CA ALA A 145 -20.05 -3.98 12.02
C ALA A 145 -20.00 -4.88 10.77
N ASP A 146 -20.34 -4.36 9.60
CA ASP A 146 -20.39 -5.08 8.33
C ASP A 146 -19.17 -4.80 7.44
N ALA A 147 -18.21 -4.01 7.92
CA ALA A 147 -17.10 -3.51 7.08
C ALA A 147 -16.11 -4.59 6.65
N MET A 148 -15.75 -5.51 7.54
CA MET A 148 -14.69 -6.48 7.26
C MET A 148 -14.97 -7.43 6.10
N PRO A 149 -16.21 -7.91 5.86
CA PRO A 149 -16.54 -8.69 4.66
C PRO A 149 -16.30 -7.97 3.32
N HIS A 150 -16.14 -6.64 3.34
CA HIS A 150 -15.80 -5.85 2.14
C HIS A 150 -14.31 -5.91 1.76
N VAL A 151 -13.45 -6.43 2.63
CA VAL A 151 -11.99 -6.51 2.42
C VAL A 151 -11.61 -7.75 1.64
N ALA A 152 -10.93 -7.58 0.49
CA ALA A 152 -10.30 -8.69 -0.24
C ALA A 152 -9.01 -9.16 0.44
N GLY A 153 -8.25 -8.23 0.98
CA GLY A 153 -6.97 -8.49 1.63
C GLY A 153 -6.17 -7.22 1.88
N TYR A 154 -4.87 -7.42 2.12
CA TYR A 154 -3.94 -6.38 2.55
C TYR A 154 -2.66 -6.39 1.75
N CYS A 155 -2.04 -5.24 1.61
CA CYS A 155 -0.72 -5.07 1.00
C CYS A 155 0.07 -3.99 1.74
N ILE A 156 1.29 -3.74 1.32
CA ILE A 156 2.09 -2.61 1.80
C ILE A 156 1.96 -1.47 0.79
N VAL A 157 1.84 -0.25 1.30
CA VAL A 157 1.96 0.99 0.52
C VAL A 157 3.11 1.80 1.11
N ASN A 158 3.95 2.39 0.26
CA ASN A 158 4.85 3.46 0.68
C ASN A 158 4.21 4.79 0.25
N ASP A 159 3.62 5.53 1.18
CA ASP A 159 2.98 6.82 0.92
C ASP A 159 4.03 7.94 0.82
N VAL A 160 4.90 7.83 -0.19
CA VAL A 160 5.96 8.81 -0.44
C VAL A 160 5.38 10.21 -0.59
N SER A 161 6.05 11.20 0.02
CA SER A 161 5.51 12.55 0.17
C SER A 161 6.56 13.60 -0.17
N GLU A 162 6.19 14.60 -0.95
CA GLU A 162 6.98 15.82 -1.05
C GLU A 162 6.40 16.86 -0.10
N ARG A 163 7.08 17.10 1.02
CA ARG A 163 6.55 17.87 2.14
C ARG A 163 6.34 19.35 1.82
N GLU A 164 7.22 19.97 0.99
CA GLU A 164 7.00 21.34 0.57
C GLU A 164 5.71 21.47 -0.24
N PHE A 165 5.49 20.55 -1.22
CA PHE A 165 4.29 20.60 -2.04
C PHE A 165 3.02 20.29 -1.23
N GLN A 166 3.15 19.40 -0.25
CA GLN A 166 2.05 18.99 0.63
C GLN A 166 1.59 20.12 1.56
N ILE A 167 2.53 20.84 2.20
CA ILE A 167 2.24 21.68 3.36
C ILE A 167 2.51 23.17 3.07
N GLU A 168 3.57 23.49 2.34
CA GLU A 168 4.01 24.90 2.16
C GLU A 168 3.37 25.56 0.93
N ARG A 169 2.77 24.78 0.04
CA ARG A 169 2.02 25.29 -1.11
C ARG A 169 0.53 25.15 -0.85
N SER A 170 -0.19 26.24 -0.79
CA SER A 170 -1.61 26.30 -0.45
C SER A 170 -2.48 25.27 -1.21
N GLY A 171 -3.55 24.81 -0.59
CA GLY A 171 -4.51 23.85 -1.11
C GLY A 171 -4.44 22.50 -0.43
N THR A 172 -4.72 21.45 -1.19
CA THR A 172 -4.79 20.08 -0.68
C THR A 172 -3.42 19.39 -0.63
N TRP A 173 -3.32 18.31 0.15
CA TRP A 173 -2.12 17.51 0.27
C TRP A 173 -1.74 16.77 -1.02
N ASP A 174 -2.71 16.59 -1.92
CA ASP A 174 -2.56 15.79 -3.13
C ASP A 174 -1.37 16.22 -4.00
N LYS A 175 -1.01 17.53 -4.00
CA LYS A 175 0.18 18.02 -4.71
C LYS A 175 1.48 17.38 -4.26
N GLY A 176 1.63 17.11 -2.97
CA GLY A 176 2.82 16.48 -2.41
C GLY A 176 2.72 14.97 -2.27
N LYS A 177 1.50 14.44 -2.36
CA LYS A 177 1.21 13.02 -2.19
C LYS A 177 1.03 12.28 -3.53
N GLY A 178 0.68 12.99 -4.59
CA GLY A 178 0.32 12.42 -5.88
C GLY A 178 1.37 12.57 -6.99
N CYS A 179 2.63 12.89 -6.67
CA CYS A 179 3.70 12.87 -7.66
C CYS A 179 3.86 11.46 -8.24
N ASP A 180 4.28 11.37 -9.49
CA ASP A 180 4.51 10.08 -10.14
C ASP A 180 5.49 9.23 -9.32
N THR A 181 5.27 7.91 -9.29
CA THR A 181 6.01 6.92 -8.51
C THR A 181 5.86 6.99 -6.98
N PHE A 182 5.07 7.89 -6.43
CA PHE A 182 4.94 8.12 -4.98
C PHE A 182 4.01 7.14 -4.27
N GLY A 183 3.55 6.09 -4.94
CA GLY A 183 2.67 5.05 -4.41
C GLY A 183 3.15 3.62 -4.71
N PRO A 184 4.40 3.24 -4.34
CA PRO A 184 4.81 1.84 -4.42
C PRO A 184 3.84 0.94 -3.65
N MET A 185 3.29 -0.11 -4.31
CA MET A 185 2.24 -0.95 -3.77
C MET A 185 2.50 -2.43 -4.04
N GLY A 186 2.58 -3.22 -2.98
CA GLY A 186 2.83 -4.67 -3.05
C GLY A 186 3.55 -5.19 -1.82
N PRO A 187 4.40 -6.24 -1.95
CA PRO A 187 4.75 -7.00 -3.17
C PRO A 187 3.62 -7.86 -3.69
N TRP A 188 2.66 -8.20 -2.86
CA TRP A 188 1.47 -8.99 -3.17
C TRP A 188 0.27 -8.54 -2.35
N LEU A 189 -0.90 -8.91 -2.80
CA LEU A 189 -2.13 -8.88 -2.02
C LEU A 189 -2.20 -10.17 -1.19
N VAL A 190 -2.16 -10.05 0.12
CA VAL A 190 -2.42 -11.15 1.06
C VAL A 190 -3.91 -11.19 1.34
N THR A 191 -4.59 -12.28 0.98
CA THR A 191 -6.05 -12.38 1.17
C THR A 191 -6.43 -12.28 2.66
N ALA A 192 -7.60 -11.73 2.95
CA ALA A 192 -8.01 -11.35 4.30
C ALA A 192 -7.99 -12.51 5.32
N ASP A 193 -8.22 -13.73 4.86
CA ASP A 193 -8.16 -14.93 5.70
C ASP A 193 -6.77 -15.29 6.23
N GLU A 194 -5.69 -14.81 5.58
CA GLU A 194 -4.31 -15.00 6.06
C GLU A 194 -3.84 -13.89 7.01
N VAL A 195 -4.68 -12.88 7.26
CA VAL A 195 -4.40 -11.77 8.18
C VAL A 195 -5.50 -11.73 9.25
N PRO A 196 -5.41 -12.54 10.29
CA PRO A 196 -6.48 -12.69 11.26
C PRO A 196 -6.76 -11.43 12.07
N ASP A 197 -5.76 -10.58 12.29
CA ASP A 197 -5.91 -9.29 12.94
C ASP A 197 -5.06 -8.20 12.24
N PRO A 198 -5.68 -7.38 11.38
CA PRO A 198 -4.97 -6.28 10.72
C PRO A 198 -4.56 -5.14 11.69
N GLN A 199 -5.02 -5.18 12.93
CA GLN A 199 -4.69 -4.20 13.97
C GLN A 199 -3.55 -4.67 14.91
N ALA A 200 -2.83 -5.76 14.55
CA ALA A 200 -1.74 -6.31 15.35
C ALA A 200 -0.46 -6.57 14.53
N LEU A 201 -0.29 -5.87 13.41
CA LEU A 201 0.85 -6.04 12.51
C LEU A 201 1.99 -5.10 12.87
N ARG A 202 3.22 -5.62 13.04
CA ARG A 202 4.42 -4.80 13.13
C ARG A 202 4.81 -4.30 11.74
N MET A 203 5.31 -3.07 11.69
CA MET A 203 5.71 -2.41 10.46
C MET A 203 6.97 -1.59 10.68
N TRP A 204 7.79 -1.48 9.63
CA TRP A 204 9.07 -0.84 9.73
C TRP A 204 9.57 -0.30 8.39
N LEU A 205 10.47 0.69 8.44
CA LEU A 205 11.14 1.24 7.28
C LEU A 205 12.58 1.65 7.60
N ASP A 206 13.50 1.27 6.72
CA ASP A 206 14.90 1.64 6.74
C ASP A 206 15.23 2.53 5.53
N VAL A 207 16.16 3.48 5.72
CA VAL A 207 16.80 4.19 4.61
C VAL A 207 18.31 3.93 4.71
N ASP A 208 18.92 3.40 3.65
CA ASP A 208 20.34 2.98 3.58
C ASP A 208 20.73 2.09 4.76
N GLY A 209 19.84 1.17 5.16
CA GLY A 209 20.05 0.23 6.27
C GLY A 209 19.87 0.82 7.66
N LYS A 210 19.59 2.12 7.79
CA LYS A 210 19.25 2.74 9.08
C LYS A 210 17.76 2.70 9.32
N ARG A 211 17.33 2.10 10.47
CA ARG A 211 15.93 2.07 10.90
C ARG A 211 15.43 3.47 11.24
N PHE A 212 14.36 3.92 10.55
CA PHE A 212 13.66 5.17 10.82
C PHE A 212 12.27 4.91 11.38
N GLN A 213 11.48 4.02 10.78
CA GLN A 213 10.16 3.69 11.31
C GLN A 213 10.17 2.30 11.95
N SER A 214 9.54 2.17 13.11
CA SER A 214 9.30 0.91 13.82
C SER A 214 8.03 1.09 14.64
N GLY A 215 6.92 0.51 14.18
CA GLY A 215 5.60 0.71 14.77
C GLY A 215 4.69 -0.50 14.60
N SER A 216 3.43 -0.31 14.91
CA SER A 216 2.42 -1.34 14.81
C SER A 216 1.06 -0.74 14.45
N THR A 217 0.28 -1.44 13.64
CA THR A 217 -1.12 -1.09 13.37
C THR A 217 -2.00 -1.07 14.63
N ALA A 218 -1.50 -1.58 15.76
CA ALA A 218 -2.20 -1.52 17.05
C ALA A 218 -2.38 -0.08 17.55
N THR A 219 -1.52 0.86 17.14
CA THR A 219 -1.60 2.27 17.54
C THR A 219 -2.45 3.13 16.61
N MET A 220 -3.12 2.52 15.60
CA MET A 220 -4.12 3.21 14.79
C MET A 220 -5.25 3.78 15.65
N VAL A 221 -5.55 5.06 15.44
CA VAL A 221 -6.68 5.76 16.05
C VAL A 221 -8.00 5.30 15.44
N TYR A 222 -8.07 5.39 14.13
CA TYR A 222 -9.22 4.95 13.34
C TYR A 222 -8.90 3.58 12.73
N LYS A 223 -9.55 2.54 13.25
CA LYS A 223 -9.34 1.15 12.84
C LYS A 223 -9.92 0.86 11.46
N VAL A 224 -9.47 -0.21 10.83
CA VAL A 224 -9.90 -0.60 9.47
C VAL A 224 -11.43 -0.63 9.29
N PRO A 225 -12.25 -1.25 10.18
CA PRO A 225 -13.70 -1.25 10.03
C PRO A 225 -14.29 0.16 10.04
N PHE A 226 -13.81 1.01 10.95
CA PHE A 226 -14.23 2.40 11.05
C PHE A 226 -13.91 3.17 9.76
N LEU A 227 -12.70 3.04 9.23
CA LEU A 227 -12.29 3.73 8.00
C LEU A 227 -13.17 3.35 6.81
N ILE A 228 -13.46 2.06 6.62
CA ILE A 228 -14.36 1.59 5.55
C ILE A 228 -15.75 2.21 5.71
N SER A 229 -16.30 2.14 6.92
CA SER A 229 -17.61 2.73 7.23
C SER A 229 -17.62 4.24 6.97
N TYR A 230 -16.63 4.96 7.51
CA TYR A 230 -16.51 6.41 7.38
C TYR A 230 -16.41 6.85 5.93
N LEU A 231 -15.48 6.29 5.16
CA LEU A 231 -15.26 6.64 3.76
C LEU A 231 -16.48 6.34 2.88
N SER A 232 -17.20 5.25 3.16
CA SER A 232 -18.39 4.86 2.40
C SER A 232 -19.59 5.83 2.54
N ARG A 233 -19.52 6.79 3.47
CA ARG A 233 -20.50 7.87 3.60
C ARG A 233 -20.34 8.94 2.52
N PHE A 234 -19.12 9.17 2.06
CA PHE A 234 -18.78 10.24 1.14
C PHE A 234 -18.67 9.76 -0.30
N MET A 235 -18.34 8.48 -0.50
CA MET A 235 -18.12 7.91 -1.82
C MET A 235 -18.54 6.44 -1.89
N SER A 236 -18.84 5.96 -3.09
CA SER A 236 -18.96 4.52 -3.34
C SER A 236 -17.57 3.91 -3.32
N LEU A 237 -17.29 2.99 -2.40
CA LEU A 237 -16.13 2.12 -2.49
C LEU A 237 -16.37 1.09 -3.60
N GLN A 238 -15.32 0.77 -4.35
CA GLN A 238 -15.37 -0.15 -5.49
C GLN A 238 -14.35 -1.27 -5.30
N SER A 239 -14.62 -2.41 -5.93
CA SER A 239 -13.67 -3.52 -5.95
C SER A 239 -12.35 -3.08 -6.59
N GLY A 240 -11.23 -3.26 -5.89
CA GLY A 240 -9.90 -2.81 -6.30
C GLY A 240 -9.52 -1.40 -5.81
N ASP A 241 -10.40 -0.67 -5.13
CA ASP A 241 -9.97 0.52 -4.38
C ASP A 241 -9.03 0.10 -3.25
N VAL A 242 -8.07 0.95 -2.94
CA VAL A 242 -7.10 0.74 -1.85
C VAL A 242 -7.20 1.87 -0.86
N ILE A 243 -7.29 1.53 0.43
CA ILE A 243 -7.21 2.49 1.54
C ILE A 243 -5.83 2.36 2.17
N SER A 244 -5.00 3.39 2.07
CA SER A 244 -3.72 3.53 2.76
C SER A 244 -3.98 4.17 4.12
N THR A 245 -3.64 3.45 5.21
CA THR A 245 -4.28 3.67 6.51
C THR A 245 -3.53 4.60 7.45
N GLY A 246 -2.50 5.27 6.96
CA GLY A 246 -1.61 6.10 7.78
C GLY A 246 -0.33 5.38 8.17
N THR A 247 0.62 6.14 8.66
CA THR A 247 2.00 5.71 8.97
C THR A 247 2.32 5.85 10.45
N PRO A 248 3.19 4.97 11.02
CA PRO A 248 3.71 5.11 12.38
C PRO A 248 4.80 6.20 12.46
N PRO A 249 5.29 6.57 13.67
CA PRO A 249 6.39 7.51 13.86
C PRO A 249 7.66 7.13 13.08
N GLY A 250 8.52 8.13 12.84
CA GLY A 250 9.83 7.96 12.23
C GLY A 250 9.91 8.45 10.79
N VAL A 251 8.93 9.24 10.34
CA VAL A 251 9.02 9.94 9.05
C VAL A 251 10.17 10.94 9.05
N GLY A 252 10.72 11.25 7.89
CA GLY A 252 11.88 12.15 7.79
C GLY A 252 11.61 13.56 8.27
N MET A 253 10.42 14.09 8.01
CA MET A 253 10.00 15.40 8.51
C MET A 253 9.95 15.46 10.05
N GLY A 254 9.63 14.34 10.71
CA GLY A 254 9.58 14.23 12.18
C GLY A 254 10.94 14.14 12.86
N GLN A 255 12.03 13.92 12.13
CA GLN A 255 13.37 13.84 12.68
C GLN A 255 13.86 15.21 13.20
N LYS A 256 14.81 15.19 14.11
CA LYS A 256 15.42 16.42 14.69
C LYS A 256 16.94 16.39 14.50
N PRO A 257 17.50 17.12 13.53
CA PRO A 257 16.82 17.91 12.48
C PRO A 257 16.07 17.04 11.46
N PRO A 258 15.11 17.59 10.70
CA PRO A 258 14.42 16.87 9.62
C PRO A 258 15.39 16.27 8.60
N VAL A 259 15.08 15.07 8.12
CA VAL A 259 15.85 14.32 7.13
C VAL A 259 14.96 14.01 5.93
N PHE A 260 15.46 14.22 4.72
CA PHE A 260 14.71 13.96 3.49
C PHE A 260 15.53 13.13 2.52
N LEU A 261 14.84 12.35 1.68
CA LEU A 261 15.46 11.49 0.67
C LEU A 261 16.33 12.28 -0.32
N ARG A 262 17.40 11.61 -0.75
CA ARG A 262 18.28 12.06 -1.82
C ARG A 262 18.42 10.96 -2.86
N ALA A 263 18.62 11.35 -4.11
CA ALA A 263 18.90 10.39 -5.16
C ALA A 263 20.10 9.50 -4.81
N GLY A 264 19.98 8.21 -5.09
CA GLY A 264 20.94 7.16 -4.72
C GLY A 264 20.65 6.48 -3.40
N GLN A 265 19.75 6.98 -2.57
CA GLN A 265 19.36 6.32 -1.32
C GLN A 265 18.33 5.21 -1.58
N THR A 266 18.38 4.17 -0.77
CA THR A 266 17.47 3.02 -0.84
C THR A 266 16.57 2.98 0.38
N MET A 267 15.26 2.92 0.12
CA MET A 267 14.25 2.60 1.13
C MET A 267 14.02 1.10 1.16
N HIS A 268 14.01 0.49 2.35
CA HIS A 268 13.61 -0.90 2.55
C HIS A 268 12.56 -0.94 3.66
N LEU A 269 11.38 -1.49 3.37
CA LEU A 269 10.27 -1.45 4.30
C LEU A 269 9.47 -2.76 4.29
N GLY A 270 8.76 -3.02 5.38
CA GLY A 270 8.00 -4.24 5.52
C GLY A 270 6.91 -4.17 6.57
N ILE A 271 5.94 -5.09 6.43
CA ILE A 271 4.89 -5.35 7.41
C ILE A 271 4.83 -6.85 7.64
N ASP A 272 4.77 -7.28 8.90
CA ASP A 272 4.72 -8.70 9.28
C ASP A 272 3.60 -9.43 8.52
N GLY A 273 3.96 -10.55 7.88
CA GLY A 273 3.04 -11.37 7.08
C GLY A 273 2.74 -10.84 5.67
N LEU A 274 3.01 -9.57 5.37
CA LEU A 274 2.70 -8.97 4.08
C LEU A 274 3.89 -8.90 3.12
N GLY A 275 5.11 -9.15 3.58
CA GLY A 275 6.33 -9.10 2.77
C GLY A 275 7.14 -7.81 2.97
N THR A 276 7.95 -7.47 1.98
CA THR A 276 8.82 -6.29 1.98
C THR A 276 8.84 -5.60 0.63
N GLN A 277 9.28 -4.36 0.61
CA GLN A 277 9.51 -3.56 -0.60
C GLN A 277 10.91 -2.94 -0.54
N THR A 278 11.51 -2.65 -1.71
CA THR A 278 12.81 -1.96 -1.79
C THR A 278 12.81 -0.98 -2.96
N GLN A 279 12.85 0.31 -2.68
CA GLN A 279 12.88 1.35 -3.71
C GLN A 279 14.20 2.11 -3.70
N LEU A 280 14.77 2.33 -4.88
CA LEU A 280 15.85 3.29 -5.08
C LEU A 280 15.26 4.67 -5.39
N ALA A 281 15.65 5.68 -4.62
CA ALA A 281 15.33 7.07 -4.95
C ALA A 281 16.22 7.55 -6.10
N VAL A 282 15.60 8.07 -7.16
CA VAL A 282 16.30 8.60 -8.34
C VAL A 282 15.85 10.05 -8.59
N GLN A 283 16.60 10.81 -9.36
CA GLN A 283 16.22 12.16 -9.75
C GLN A 283 15.34 12.09 -11.01
N ALA A 284 14.22 12.84 -11.03
CA ALA A 284 13.36 12.99 -12.22
C ALA A 284 13.99 13.85 -13.31
#